data_2395e94287a8ef6d876379d7d60ed0a6
#
_entry.id   2395e94287a8ef6d876379d7d60ed0a6
#
_cell.length_a   1.000
_cell.length_b   1.000
_cell.length_c   1.000
_cell.angle_alpha   90.00
_cell.angle_beta   90.00
_cell.angle_gamma   90.00
#
_symmetry.space_group_name_H-M   'P 1'
#
loop_
_entity.id
_entity.type
_entity.pdbx_description
1 polymer ?
#
loop_
_entity_poly.entity_id
_entity_poly.type
_entity_poly.pdbx_seq_one_letter_code
_entity_poly.pdbx_strand_id
1 'polypeptide(L)'
;MKLSTKGRYGLKAILDLAVNKGNGAIAISSISERTGITVNYLEQLISKLKKANLVKSIRGAQGGYMLARDMTEISVGDILRALEGDLAPVECISNQESSCESANLCVTKLVWQRINDGINNAVDTLMLSELVEQSKKLNPYKLNLDKNKC
;
A
#
# COMPACT_ATOMS: atom_id res chain seq x y z
N MET A 1 -8.51 7.70 13.45
CA MET A 1 -7.89 6.69 12.59
C MET A 1 -6.53 7.17 12.15
N LYS A 2 -5.52 6.36 12.32
CA LYS A 2 -4.13 6.71 11.99
C LYS A 2 -3.49 5.51 11.27
N LEU A 3 -3.09 5.71 10.03
CA LEU A 3 -2.33 4.70 9.30
C LEU A 3 -0.97 4.47 9.95
N SER A 4 -0.57 3.21 10.08
CA SER A 4 0.71 2.86 10.68
C SER A 4 1.87 3.18 9.74
N THR A 5 3.08 3.08 10.26
CA THR A 5 4.31 3.18 9.48
C THR A 5 4.37 2.14 8.35
N LYS A 6 3.77 0.94 8.55
CA LYS A 6 3.69 -0.13 7.53
C LYS A 6 2.95 0.32 6.28
N GLY A 7 1.74 0.90 6.44
CA GLY A 7 0.95 1.40 5.32
C GLY A 7 1.67 2.50 4.56
N ARG A 8 2.20 3.49 5.27
CA ARG A 8 2.90 4.63 4.67
C ARG A 8 4.17 4.22 3.92
N TYR A 9 5.01 3.40 4.52
CA TYR A 9 6.28 2.98 3.91
C TYR A 9 6.08 1.89 2.87
N GLY A 10 5.12 0.99 3.06
CA GLY A 10 4.79 -0.01 2.04
C GLY A 10 4.23 0.61 0.77
N LEU A 11 3.41 1.66 0.90
CA LEU A 11 2.93 2.42 -0.25
C LEU A 11 4.09 3.11 -1.00
N LYS A 12 5.06 3.69 -0.27
CA LYS A 12 6.29 4.25 -0.88
C LYS A 12 7.09 3.18 -1.62
N ALA A 13 7.26 2.01 -1.04
CA ALA A 13 8.03 0.92 -1.63
C ALA A 13 7.41 0.40 -2.93
N ILE A 14 6.10 0.16 -2.95
CA ILE A 14 5.42 -0.33 -4.16
C ILE A 14 5.31 0.76 -5.25
N LEU A 15 5.19 2.02 -4.86
CA LEU A 15 5.24 3.14 -5.80
C LEU A 15 6.62 3.25 -6.47
N ASP A 16 7.70 3.07 -5.71
CA ASP A 16 9.07 3.03 -6.25
C ASP A 16 9.25 1.91 -7.30
N LEU A 17 8.72 0.71 -7.01
CA LEU A 17 8.70 -0.39 -7.98
C LEU A 17 7.91 -0.06 -9.24
N ALA A 18 6.74 0.56 -9.09
CA ALA A 18 5.87 0.92 -10.20
C ALA A 18 6.50 1.96 -11.14
N VAL A 19 7.13 2.97 -10.55
CA VAL A 19 7.78 4.04 -11.30
C VAL A 19 9.01 3.55 -12.05
N ASN A 20 9.77 2.63 -11.47
CA ASN A 20 10.99 2.08 -12.06
C ASN A 20 10.74 0.78 -12.87
N LYS A 21 9.50 0.46 -13.19
CA LYS A 21 9.06 -0.78 -13.88
C LYS A 21 9.84 -1.08 -15.17
N GLY A 22 10.29 -0.07 -15.91
CA GLY A 22 10.98 -0.23 -17.20
C GLY A 22 12.37 -0.90 -17.11
N ASN A 23 12.93 -1.06 -15.94
CA ASN A 23 14.29 -1.56 -15.71
C ASN A 23 14.35 -3.05 -15.29
N GLY A 24 13.25 -3.80 -15.46
CA GLY A 24 13.16 -5.20 -15.01
C GLY A 24 13.00 -5.32 -13.51
N ALA A 25 13.59 -6.36 -12.91
CA ALA A 25 13.57 -6.55 -11.47
C ALA A 25 14.46 -5.51 -10.76
N ILE A 26 13.99 -4.99 -9.63
CA ILE A 26 14.67 -3.94 -8.88
C ILE A 26 15.23 -4.52 -7.58
N ALA A 27 16.53 -4.35 -7.38
CA ALA A 27 17.20 -4.80 -6.15
C ALA A 27 16.66 -4.03 -4.93
N ILE A 28 16.53 -4.73 -3.80
CA ILE A 28 16.02 -4.12 -2.57
C ILE A 28 16.91 -2.98 -2.05
N SER A 29 18.23 -3.07 -2.28
CA SER A 29 19.18 -2.00 -1.97
C SER A 29 18.85 -0.70 -2.72
N SER A 30 18.47 -0.80 -4.00
CA SER A 30 18.09 0.36 -4.81
C SER A 30 16.79 1.01 -4.31
N ILE A 31 15.82 0.19 -3.87
CA ILE A 31 14.59 0.70 -3.24
C ILE A 31 14.96 1.42 -1.93
N SER A 32 15.82 0.83 -1.13
CA SER A 32 16.29 1.40 0.15
C SER A 32 16.96 2.76 -0.06
N GLU A 33 17.84 2.87 -1.03
CA GLU A 33 18.53 4.12 -1.37
C GLU A 33 17.56 5.25 -1.76
N ARG A 34 16.60 4.93 -2.63
CA ARG A 34 15.63 5.93 -3.12
C ARG A 34 14.59 6.31 -2.07
N THR A 35 14.09 5.34 -1.31
CA THR A 35 13.00 5.57 -0.34
C THR A 35 13.50 6.00 1.04
N GLY A 36 14.76 5.72 1.37
CA GLY A 36 15.33 5.91 2.70
C GLY A 36 14.84 4.91 3.75
N ILE A 37 14.16 3.83 3.33
CA ILE A 37 13.68 2.75 4.20
C ILE A 37 14.78 1.70 4.31
N THR A 38 15.05 1.20 5.51
CA THR A 38 16.07 0.16 5.73
C THR A 38 15.71 -1.14 4.99
N VAL A 39 16.73 -1.86 4.52
CA VAL A 39 16.55 -3.15 3.82
C VAL A 39 15.73 -4.14 4.66
N ASN A 40 16.06 -4.30 5.94
CA ASN A 40 15.35 -5.22 6.83
C ASN A 40 13.84 -4.89 6.93
N TYR A 41 13.50 -3.62 6.98
CA TYR A 41 12.10 -3.21 7.04
C TYR A 41 11.40 -3.38 5.69
N LEU A 42 12.09 -3.07 4.59
CA LEU A 42 11.59 -3.33 3.23
C LEU A 42 11.28 -4.81 3.01
N GLU A 43 12.13 -5.73 3.47
CA GLU A 43 11.89 -7.17 3.38
C GLU A 43 10.58 -7.59 4.05
N GLN A 44 10.28 -7.04 5.22
CA GLN A 44 9.02 -7.28 5.92
C GLN A 44 7.81 -6.75 5.14
N LEU A 45 7.91 -5.54 4.60
CA LEU A 45 6.84 -4.92 3.82
C LEU A 45 6.60 -5.67 2.51
N ILE A 46 7.67 -5.96 1.77
CA ILE A 46 7.62 -6.69 0.50
C ILE A 46 7.09 -8.11 0.71
N SER A 47 7.43 -8.77 1.80
CA SER A 47 6.87 -10.09 2.14
C SER A 47 5.35 -10.06 2.22
N LYS A 48 4.76 -9.04 2.84
CA LYS A 48 3.31 -8.86 2.90
C LYS A 48 2.70 -8.58 1.52
N LEU A 49 3.32 -7.71 0.75
CA LEU A 49 2.89 -7.39 -0.61
C LEU A 49 2.96 -8.60 -1.55
N LYS A 50 3.98 -9.47 -1.37
CA LYS A 50 4.09 -10.74 -2.10
C LYS A 50 2.95 -11.70 -1.74
N LYS A 51 2.63 -11.86 -0.46
CA LYS A 51 1.51 -12.70 0.00
C LYS A 51 0.17 -12.26 -0.60
N ALA A 52 0.00 -10.97 -0.82
CA ALA A 52 -1.18 -10.39 -1.47
C ALA A 52 -1.11 -10.41 -3.01
N ASN A 53 -0.08 -11.03 -3.60
CA ASN A 53 0.13 -11.07 -5.05
C ASN A 53 0.19 -9.68 -5.72
N LEU A 54 0.77 -8.70 -5.02
CA LEU A 54 1.02 -7.36 -5.55
C LEU A 54 2.45 -7.21 -6.07
N VAL A 55 3.38 -7.95 -5.46
CA VAL A 55 4.82 -7.96 -5.80
C VAL A 55 5.28 -9.40 -5.99
N LYS A 56 6.21 -9.62 -6.89
CA LYS A 56 6.91 -10.89 -7.09
C LYS A 56 8.42 -10.70 -7.03
N SER A 57 9.12 -11.75 -6.62
CA SER A 57 10.59 -11.79 -6.62
C SER A 57 11.12 -12.51 -7.87
N ILE A 58 12.21 -12.01 -8.41
CA ILE A 58 12.96 -12.63 -9.51
C ILE A 58 14.31 -13.05 -8.97
N ARG A 59 14.66 -14.33 -9.15
CA ARG A 59 15.95 -14.90 -8.74
C ARG A 59 17.02 -14.64 -9.79
N GLY A 60 18.28 -14.67 -9.37
CA GLY A 60 19.45 -14.60 -10.25
C GLY A 60 20.31 -13.36 -10.00
N ALA A 61 21.39 -13.22 -10.79
CA ALA A 61 22.35 -12.11 -10.69
C ALA A 61 21.72 -10.74 -10.93
N GLN A 62 20.68 -10.67 -11.76
CA GLN A 62 19.87 -9.47 -12.03
C GLN A 62 18.48 -9.59 -11.37
N GLY A 63 18.41 -10.32 -10.27
CA GLY A 63 17.19 -10.52 -9.51
C GLY A 63 16.80 -9.30 -8.69
N GLY A 64 15.64 -9.40 -8.08
CA GLY A 64 15.07 -8.36 -7.25
C GLY A 64 13.55 -8.51 -7.18
N TYR A 65 12.86 -7.39 -7.15
CA TYR A 65 11.41 -7.35 -7.04
C TYR A 65 10.78 -6.57 -8.19
N MET A 66 9.57 -6.95 -8.55
CA MET A 66 8.75 -6.24 -9.53
C MET A 66 7.28 -6.41 -9.20
N LEU A 67 6.41 -5.62 -9.82
CA LEU A 67 4.96 -5.80 -9.69
C LEU A 67 4.53 -7.16 -10.22
N ALA A 68 3.63 -7.82 -9.48
CA ALA A 68 3.05 -9.11 -9.90
C ALA A 68 1.88 -8.93 -10.86
N ARG A 69 1.20 -7.76 -10.83
CA ARG A 69 0.08 -7.39 -11.68
C ARG A 69 0.34 -6.03 -12.34
N ASP A 70 -0.44 -5.68 -13.34
CA ASP A 70 -0.35 -4.34 -13.92
C ASP A 70 -0.77 -3.27 -12.92
N MET A 71 -0.11 -2.10 -12.96
CA MET A 71 -0.39 -0.99 -12.04
C MET A 71 -1.79 -0.41 -12.21
N THR A 72 -2.45 -0.65 -13.34
CA THR A 72 -3.85 -0.27 -13.58
C THR A 72 -4.85 -1.18 -12.87
N GLU A 73 -4.41 -2.34 -12.40
CA GLU A 73 -5.20 -3.36 -11.70
C GLU A 73 -4.91 -3.42 -10.19
N ILE A 74 -4.02 -2.56 -9.70
CA ILE A 74 -3.66 -2.47 -8.28
C ILE A 74 -4.23 -1.19 -7.71
N SER A 75 -5.19 -1.32 -6.79
CA SER A 75 -5.72 -0.17 -6.06
C SER A 75 -4.87 0.18 -4.83
N VAL A 76 -4.97 1.40 -4.36
CA VAL A 76 -4.40 1.80 -3.05
C VAL A 76 -5.02 0.97 -1.93
N GLY A 77 -6.31 0.60 -2.05
CA GLY A 77 -7.00 -0.27 -1.11
C GLY A 77 -6.35 -1.65 -1.00
N ASP A 78 -6.00 -2.29 -2.13
CA ASP A 78 -5.28 -3.57 -2.13
C ASP A 78 -3.96 -3.48 -1.36
N ILE A 79 -3.21 -2.40 -1.61
CA ILE A 79 -1.90 -2.17 -0.97
C ILE A 79 -2.07 -1.99 0.54
N LEU A 80 -2.98 -1.12 0.96
CA LEU A 80 -3.18 -0.82 2.38
C LEU A 80 -3.71 -2.04 3.14
N ARG A 81 -4.65 -2.81 2.58
CA ARG A 81 -5.15 -4.03 3.22
C ARG A 81 -4.07 -5.12 3.32
N ALA A 82 -3.18 -5.23 2.34
CA ALA A 82 -2.05 -6.15 2.42
C ALA A 82 -1.09 -5.82 3.59
N LEU A 83 -0.94 -4.54 3.91
CA LEU A 83 0.02 -4.04 4.91
C LEU A 83 -0.58 -3.91 6.31
N GLU A 84 -1.80 -3.37 6.40
CA GLU A 84 -2.49 -3.03 7.65
C GLU A 84 -3.53 -4.07 8.08
N GLY A 85 -4.08 -4.82 7.13
CA GLY A 85 -5.28 -5.63 7.33
C GLY A 85 -6.56 -4.85 7.04
N ASP A 86 -7.58 -5.04 7.87
CA ASP A 86 -8.85 -4.33 7.73
C ASP A 86 -8.65 -2.82 7.97
N LEU A 87 -9.28 -2.01 7.13
CA LEU A 87 -9.25 -0.55 7.23
C LEU A 87 -10.45 0.03 8.01
N ALA A 88 -11.27 -0.83 8.60
CA ALA A 88 -12.43 -0.42 9.38
C ALA A 88 -12.02 0.51 10.54
N PRO A 89 -12.71 1.64 10.74
CA PRO A 89 -12.37 2.59 11.79
C PRO A 89 -12.64 2.07 13.20
N VAL A 90 -13.53 1.08 13.33
CA VAL A 90 -13.91 0.43 14.60
C VAL A 90 -14.19 -1.05 14.38
N GLU A 91 -13.97 -1.86 15.41
CA GLU A 91 -14.11 -3.32 15.33
C GLU A 91 -15.51 -3.79 14.98
N CYS A 92 -16.55 -3.08 15.42
CA CYS A 92 -17.96 -3.50 15.22
C CYS A 92 -18.44 -3.45 13.76
N ILE A 93 -17.65 -2.90 12.84
CA ILE A 93 -17.92 -2.91 11.40
C ILE A 93 -16.81 -3.59 10.59
N SER A 94 -15.80 -4.12 11.27
CA SER A 94 -14.80 -5.01 10.69
C SER A 94 -15.48 -6.28 10.16
N ASN A 95 -14.95 -6.85 9.09
CA ASN A 95 -15.40 -8.14 8.55
C ASN A 95 -15.11 -9.33 9.48
N GLN A 96 -14.41 -9.12 10.59
CA GLN A 96 -14.25 -10.09 11.65
C GLN A 96 -15.54 -10.07 12.48
N GLU A 97 -16.14 -11.22 12.70
CA GLU A 97 -17.39 -11.39 13.47
C GLU A 97 -17.35 -10.56 14.77
N SER A 98 -17.99 -9.40 14.74
CA SER A 98 -18.05 -8.54 15.90
C SER A 98 -19.08 -9.09 16.88
N SER A 99 -18.62 -9.49 18.04
CA SER A 99 -19.46 -9.93 19.18
C SER A 99 -20.15 -8.75 19.89
N CYS A 100 -20.52 -7.70 19.17
CA CYS A 100 -21.23 -6.58 19.77
C CYS A 100 -22.71 -6.95 19.98
N GLU A 101 -23.09 -7.24 21.20
CA GLU A 101 -24.47 -7.61 21.58
C GLU A 101 -25.50 -6.52 21.24
N SER A 102 -25.06 -5.26 21.11
CA SER A 102 -25.91 -4.11 20.77
C SER A 102 -25.91 -3.75 19.27
N ALA A 103 -25.35 -4.58 18.40
CA ALA A 103 -25.14 -4.26 16.97
C ALA A 103 -26.42 -3.83 16.23
N ASN A 104 -27.59 -4.37 16.64
CA ASN A 104 -28.88 -4.10 16.00
C ASN A 104 -29.59 -2.86 16.54
N LEU A 105 -29.15 -2.31 17.68
CA LEU A 105 -29.75 -1.16 18.35
C LEU A 105 -28.81 0.06 18.38
N CYS A 106 -27.62 -0.06 17.82
CA CYS A 106 -26.60 0.96 17.91
C CYS A 106 -26.75 2.03 16.79
N VAL A 107 -27.33 3.17 17.12
CA VAL A 107 -27.51 4.27 16.17
C VAL A 107 -26.17 4.81 15.64
N THR A 108 -25.11 4.80 16.45
CA THR A 108 -23.77 5.27 16.05
C THR A 108 -23.10 4.32 15.01
N LYS A 109 -23.57 3.09 14.89
CA LYS A 109 -23.09 2.16 13.85
C LYS A 109 -23.26 2.75 12.44
N LEU A 110 -24.33 3.51 12.20
CA LEU A 110 -24.56 4.19 10.94
C LEU A 110 -23.42 5.17 10.59
N VAL A 111 -22.90 5.89 11.57
CA VAL A 111 -21.77 6.83 11.40
C VAL A 111 -20.52 6.06 10.97
N TRP A 112 -20.22 4.98 11.69
CA TRP A 112 -19.02 4.16 11.40
C TRP A 112 -19.09 3.46 10.06
N GLN A 113 -20.28 2.99 9.65
CA GLN A 113 -20.50 2.43 8.33
C GLN A 113 -20.22 3.46 7.24
N ARG A 114 -20.75 4.68 7.35
CA ARG A 114 -20.49 5.75 6.37
C ARG A 114 -19.02 6.11 6.26
N ILE A 115 -18.30 6.17 7.39
CA ILE A 115 -16.86 6.43 7.39
C ILE A 115 -16.12 5.29 6.70
N ASN A 116 -16.47 4.04 7.02
CA ASN A 116 -15.87 2.86 6.41
C ASN A 116 -16.10 2.82 4.89
N ASP A 117 -17.32 3.08 4.45
CA ASP A 117 -17.68 3.12 3.03
C ASP A 117 -16.92 4.23 2.31
N GLY A 118 -16.79 5.40 2.93
CA GLY A 118 -16.01 6.52 2.41
C GLY A 118 -14.53 6.18 2.26
N ILE A 119 -13.94 5.54 3.27
CA ILE A 119 -12.54 5.08 3.22
C ILE A 119 -12.35 4.07 2.09
N ASN A 120 -13.17 3.01 2.07
CA ASN A 120 -13.06 1.96 1.07
C ASN A 120 -13.24 2.52 -0.34
N ASN A 121 -14.25 3.34 -0.57
CA ASN A 121 -14.45 3.99 -1.87
C ASN A 121 -13.23 4.84 -2.29
N ALA A 122 -12.68 5.64 -1.38
CA ALA A 122 -11.54 6.51 -1.67
C ALA A 122 -10.28 5.71 -2.06
N VAL A 123 -9.99 4.60 -1.36
CA VAL A 123 -8.78 3.81 -1.61
C VAL A 123 -8.94 2.79 -2.74
N ASP A 124 -10.15 2.29 -2.99
CA ASP A 124 -10.41 1.28 -4.01
C ASP A 124 -10.54 1.88 -5.41
N THR A 125 -10.93 3.14 -5.51
CA THR A 125 -11.02 3.86 -6.79
C THR A 125 -9.71 4.51 -7.23
N LEU A 126 -8.73 4.64 -6.33
CA LEU A 126 -7.42 5.21 -6.65
C LEU A 126 -6.43 4.12 -7.04
N MET A 127 -5.99 4.12 -8.29
CA MET A 127 -5.09 3.12 -8.84
C MET A 127 -3.62 3.51 -8.71
N LEU A 128 -2.75 2.51 -8.58
CA LEU A 128 -1.30 2.71 -8.53
C LEU A 128 -0.79 3.46 -9.78
N SER A 129 -1.37 3.23 -10.95
CA SER A 129 -1.06 3.95 -12.19
C SER A 129 -1.28 5.46 -12.07
N GLU A 130 -2.33 5.90 -11.39
CA GLU A 130 -2.60 7.32 -11.17
C GLU A 130 -1.54 7.96 -10.28
N LEU A 131 -1.07 7.25 -9.25
CA LEU A 131 0.03 7.72 -8.39
C LEU A 131 1.33 7.85 -9.18
N VAL A 132 1.61 6.92 -10.09
CA VAL A 132 2.77 6.98 -10.99
C VAL A 132 2.69 8.20 -11.90
N GLU A 133 1.53 8.49 -12.48
CA GLU A 133 1.33 9.68 -13.31
C GLU A 133 1.53 10.97 -12.51
N GLN A 134 0.97 11.05 -11.32
CA GLN A 134 1.14 12.22 -10.45
C GLN A 134 2.61 12.39 -10.03
N SER A 135 3.29 11.29 -9.72
CA SER A 135 4.71 11.31 -9.40
C SER A 135 5.56 11.88 -10.54
N LYS A 136 5.28 11.50 -11.79
CA LYS A 136 5.97 12.06 -12.97
C LYS A 136 5.73 13.55 -13.17
N LYS A 137 4.52 14.03 -12.89
CA LYS A 137 4.16 15.46 -12.98
C LYS A 137 4.86 16.31 -11.91
N LEU A 138 4.93 15.79 -10.67
CA LEU A 138 5.50 16.50 -9.53
C LEU A 138 7.04 16.55 -9.58
N ASN A 139 7.70 15.53 -10.12
CA ASN A 139 9.14 15.46 -10.18
C ASN A 139 9.64 14.71 -11.42
N PRO A 140 9.68 15.35 -12.59
CA PRO A 140 10.09 14.71 -13.84
C PRO A 140 11.54 14.19 -13.83
N TYR A 141 12.39 14.66 -12.89
CA TYR A 141 13.82 14.34 -12.87
C TYR A 141 14.32 13.57 -11.65
N LYS A 142 13.59 13.56 -10.54
CA LYS A 142 14.00 12.84 -9.32
C LYS A 142 12.77 12.37 -8.54
N LEU A 143 12.57 11.07 -8.50
CA LEU A 143 11.74 10.43 -7.48
C LEU A 143 12.51 10.31 -6.16
N ASN A 144 13.02 11.44 -5.68
CA ASN A 144 13.38 11.55 -4.28
C ASN A 144 12.08 11.72 -3.51
N LEU A 145 11.51 10.59 -3.08
CA LEU A 145 10.55 10.58 -2.01
C LEU A 145 11.31 11.14 -0.80
N ASP A 146 11.11 12.43 -0.53
CA ASP A 146 11.81 13.15 0.53
C ASP A 146 11.87 12.30 1.80
N LYS A 147 13.10 12.05 2.26
CA LYS A 147 13.40 11.13 3.35
C LYS A 147 12.72 11.46 4.68
N ASN A 148 12.10 12.66 4.81
CA ASN A 148 11.70 13.19 6.11
C ASN A 148 10.35 13.92 6.19
N LYS A 149 9.49 13.91 5.18
CA LYS A 149 8.20 14.60 5.29
C LYS A 149 7.06 13.71 4.82
N CYS A 150 6.44 13.08 5.74
CA CYS A 150 5.05 12.64 5.94
C CYS A 150 4.95 11.78 7.17
#